data_a2572255c0b4b128a254bbd92ed0e5f3
#
_entry.id   a2572255c0b4b128a254bbd92ed0e5f3
#
_cell.length_a   1.000
_cell.length_b   1.000
_cell.length_c   1.000
_cell.angle_alpha   90.00
_cell.angle_beta   90.00
_cell.angle_gamma   90.00
#
_symmetry.space_group_name_H-M   'P 1'
#
loop_
_entity.id
_entity.type
_entity.pdbx_description
1 polymer ?
#
loop_
_entity_poly.entity_id
_entity_poly.type
_entity_poly.pdbx_seq_one_letter_code
_entity_poly.pdbx_strand_id
1 'polypeptide(L)'
;QGQELAVIDSPELRSKLAQEQATLAGLEAEASRAALDATLARATGAKLSDQAGLVRTAAERDLQRYQRGFDGGAVPQVDLAKAQDELKKAQIELQHAQQDASLQSQGASLDARNKRLMADRQEAVVAEVKRQVDALTLRAPFDGQVGQVQATQHTQVAANAPILGVVDLSRFEIEIKVPESFARDLAIGMPAQLTSGSGQPFPGEIAAVSPEVVNGEVVTRLRF
;
A
#
# COMPACT_ATOMS: atom_id res chain seq x y z
N GLN A 1 -8.44 9.55 25.52
CA GLN A 1 -8.14 9.42 24.08
C GLN A 1 -8.36 7.99 23.61
N GLY A 2 -8.90 7.76 22.39
CA GLY A 2 -9.13 6.42 21.82
C GLY A 2 -10.38 5.68 22.35
N GLN A 3 -11.06 6.18 23.37
CA GLN A 3 -12.28 5.60 23.90
C GLN A 3 -13.37 5.61 22.80
N GLU A 4 -14.11 4.50 22.71
CA GLU A 4 -15.24 4.36 21.81
C GLU A 4 -16.42 5.20 22.29
N LEU A 5 -16.93 6.05 21.42
CA LEU A 5 -18.02 6.99 21.70
C LEU A 5 -19.34 6.57 21.09
N ALA A 6 -19.29 6.10 19.85
CA ALA A 6 -20.47 5.61 19.13
C ALA A 6 -20.06 4.59 18.06
N VAL A 7 -20.96 3.69 17.72
CA VAL A 7 -20.82 2.72 16.64
C VAL A 7 -21.97 2.91 15.67
N ILE A 8 -21.64 3.10 14.40
CA ILE A 8 -22.60 3.18 13.30
C ILE A 8 -22.68 1.79 12.67
N ASP A 9 -23.86 1.26 12.49
CA ASP A 9 -24.05 0.02 11.78
C ASP A 9 -24.30 0.28 10.29
N SER A 10 -23.47 -0.35 9.44
CA SER A 10 -23.62 -0.29 7.97
C SER A 10 -23.47 -1.71 7.39
N PRO A 11 -24.59 -2.45 7.24
CA PRO A 11 -24.57 -3.77 6.61
C PRO A 11 -24.04 -3.73 5.18
N GLU A 12 -24.25 -2.62 4.47
CA GLU A 12 -23.78 -2.42 3.09
C GLU A 12 -22.25 -2.40 3.02
N LEU A 13 -21.58 -1.62 3.88
CA LEU A 13 -20.13 -1.55 3.91
C LEU A 13 -19.51 -2.88 4.38
N ARG A 14 -20.14 -3.56 5.32
CA ARG A 14 -19.67 -4.90 5.75
C ARG A 14 -19.80 -5.93 4.62
N SER A 15 -20.93 -5.92 3.89
CA SER A 15 -21.14 -6.79 2.74
C SER A 15 -20.14 -6.49 1.63
N LYS A 16 -19.90 -5.21 1.35
CA LYS A 16 -18.89 -4.78 0.38
C LYS A 16 -17.50 -5.24 0.78
N LEU A 17 -17.12 -5.10 2.05
CA LEU A 17 -15.82 -5.59 2.54
C LEU A 17 -15.67 -7.09 2.31
N ALA A 18 -16.69 -7.89 2.65
CA ALA A 18 -16.66 -9.33 2.45
C ALA A 18 -16.54 -9.70 0.96
N GLN A 19 -17.21 -8.97 0.06
CA GLN A 19 -17.14 -9.18 -1.38
C GLN A 19 -15.73 -8.87 -1.92
N GLU A 20 -15.15 -7.73 -1.52
CA GLU A 20 -13.80 -7.35 -1.95
C GLU A 20 -12.73 -8.30 -1.41
N GLN A 21 -12.89 -8.80 -0.19
CA GLN A 21 -12.01 -9.83 0.38
C GLN A 21 -12.10 -11.16 -0.38
N ALA A 22 -13.29 -11.58 -0.77
CA ALA A 22 -13.46 -12.79 -1.59
C ALA A 22 -12.80 -12.64 -2.97
N THR A 23 -12.92 -11.46 -3.59
CA THR A 23 -12.25 -11.14 -4.85
C THR A 23 -10.72 -11.18 -4.69
N LEU A 24 -10.20 -10.61 -3.62
CA LEU A 24 -8.76 -10.65 -3.30
C LEU A 24 -8.26 -12.09 -3.17
N ALA A 25 -8.95 -12.92 -2.39
CA ALA A 25 -8.58 -14.32 -2.21
C ALA A 25 -8.53 -15.09 -3.55
N GLY A 26 -9.47 -14.80 -4.47
CA GLY A 26 -9.46 -15.37 -5.82
C GLY A 26 -8.21 -14.95 -6.62
N LEU A 27 -7.89 -13.66 -6.62
CA LEU A 27 -6.71 -13.13 -7.33
C LEU A 27 -5.39 -13.62 -6.73
N GLU A 28 -5.30 -13.78 -5.42
CA GLU A 28 -4.13 -14.36 -4.74
C GLU A 28 -3.92 -15.84 -5.13
N ALA A 29 -5.02 -16.61 -5.24
CA ALA A 29 -4.96 -17.98 -5.69
C ALA A 29 -4.49 -18.06 -7.16
N GLU A 30 -4.96 -17.15 -8.04
CA GLU A 30 -4.48 -17.06 -9.42
C GLU A 30 -3.00 -16.69 -9.50
N ALA A 31 -2.56 -15.71 -8.71
CA ALA A 31 -1.16 -15.29 -8.65
C ALA A 31 -0.26 -16.43 -8.17
N SER A 32 -0.70 -17.18 -7.17
CA SER A 32 0.02 -18.36 -6.65
C SER A 32 0.15 -19.45 -7.71
N ARG A 33 -0.92 -19.71 -8.46
CA ARG A 33 -0.89 -20.68 -9.58
C ARG A 33 0.08 -20.23 -10.66
N ALA A 34 0.01 -18.98 -11.10
CA ALA A 34 0.92 -18.44 -12.11
C ALA A 34 2.39 -18.49 -11.67
N ALA A 35 2.68 -18.29 -10.38
CA ALA A 35 4.02 -18.44 -9.82
C ALA A 35 4.53 -19.89 -9.87
N LEU A 36 3.66 -20.86 -9.62
CA LEU A 36 3.98 -22.28 -9.79
C LEU A 36 4.23 -22.61 -11.26
N ASP A 37 3.40 -22.13 -12.19
CA ASP A 37 3.55 -22.34 -13.62
C ASP A 37 4.88 -21.75 -14.14
N ALA A 38 5.29 -20.58 -13.65
CA ALA A 38 6.59 -19.99 -13.96
C ALA A 38 7.76 -20.87 -13.46
N THR A 39 7.61 -21.48 -12.29
CA THR A 39 8.61 -22.41 -11.76
C THR A 39 8.70 -23.69 -12.59
N LEU A 40 7.55 -24.24 -12.99
CA LEU A 40 7.48 -25.42 -13.86
C LEU A 40 8.06 -25.15 -15.25
N ALA A 41 7.74 -24.00 -15.84
CA ALA A 41 8.30 -23.59 -17.13
C ALA A 41 9.82 -23.51 -17.08
N ARG A 42 10.38 -22.94 -16.02
CA ARG A 42 11.83 -22.88 -15.81
C ARG A 42 12.46 -24.28 -15.67
N ALA A 43 11.86 -25.13 -14.85
CA ALA A 43 12.34 -26.48 -14.65
C ALA A 43 12.29 -27.33 -15.93
N THR A 44 11.22 -27.22 -16.69
CA THR A 44 11.05 -27.92 -17.97
C THR A 44 12.05 -27.43 -19.00
N GLY A 45 12.23 -26.10 -19.12
CA GLY A 45 13.22 -25.50 -20.01
C GLY A 45 14.65 -25.93 -19.67
N ALA A 46 15.00 -25.94 -18.38
CA ALA A 46 16.31 -26.44 -17.93
C ALA A 46 16.52 -27.91 -18.33
N LYS A 47 15.54 -28.76 -18.09
CA LYS A 47 15.62 -30.20 -18.47
C LYS A 47 15.86 -30.38 -19.98
N LEU A 48 15.14 -29.63 -20.82
CA LEU A 48 15.31 -29.74 -22.29
C LEU A 48 16.68 -29.22 -22.73
N SER A 49 17.14 -28.12 -22.17
CA SER A 49 18.50 -27.60 -22.40
C SER A 49 19.59 -28.58 -21.98
N ASP A 50 19.46 -29.21 -20.81
CA ASP A 50 20.40 -30.21 -20.34
C ASP A 50 20.45 -31.45 -21.23
N GLN A 51 19.27 -31.92 -21.70
CA GLN A 51 19.19 -33.04 -22.65
C GLN A 51 19.91 -32.72 -23.96
N ALA A 52 19.66 -31.53 -24.54
CA ALA A 52 20.35 -31.08 -25.75
C ALA A 52 21.87 -30.93 -25.51
N GLY A 53 22.26 -30.45 -24.32
CA GLY A 53 23.68 -30.37 -23.92
C GLY A 53 24.37 -31.74 -23.87
N LEU A 54 23.67 -32.77 -23.38
CA LEU A 54 24.20 -34.15 -23.38
C LEU A 54 24.40 -34.69 -24.80
N VAL A 55 23.42 -34.44 -25.71
CA VAL A 55 23.50 -34.83 -27.13
C VAL A 55 24.69 -34.15 -27.80
N ARG A 56 24.86 -32.82 -27.61
CA ARG A 56 26.02 -32.09 -28.13
C ARG A 56 27.35 -32.69 -27.61
N THR A 57 27.41 -33.00 -26.33
CA THR A 57 28.63 -33.57 -25.72
C THR A 57 28.94 -34.96 -26.29
N ALA A 58 27.93 -35.79 -26.56
CA ALA A 58 28.10 -37.08 -27.20
C ALA A 58 28.64 -36.93 -28.64
N ALA A 59 28.03 -36.04 -29.45
CA ALA A 59 28.48 -35.74 -30.81
C ALA A 59 29.93 -35.20 -30.85
N GLU A 60 30.32 -34.40 -29.87
CA GLU A 60 31.71 -33.89 -29.74
C GLU A 60 32.70 -34.99 -29.47
N ARG A 61 32.38 -35.95 -28.59
CA ARG A 61 33.22 -37.13 -28.33
C ARG A 61 33.31 -38.02 -29.56
N ASP A 62 32.23 -38.18 -30.29
CA ASP A 62 32.21 -38.96 -31.54
C ASP A 62 33.11 -38.31 -32.59
N LEU A 63 32.98 -37.01 -32.82
CA LEU A 63 33.84 -36.27 -33.74
C LEU A 63 35.32 -36.45 -33.37
N GLN A 64 35.67 -36.32 -32.09
CA GLN A 64 37.06 -36.54 -31.63
C GLN A 64 37.55 -37.97 -31.91
N ARG A 65 36.67 -39.00 -31.85
CA ARG A 65 37.00 -40.38 -32.17
C ARG A 65 37.24 -40.57 -33.67
N TYR A 66 36.33 -40.01 -34.52
CA TYR A 66 36.45 -40.04 -35.98
C TYR A 66 37.69 -39.25 -36.45
N GLN A 67 37.96 -38.10 -35.86
CA GLN A 67 39.17 -37.34 -36.20
C GLN A 67 40.46 -38.12 -35.93
N ARG A 68 40.59 -38.76 -34.75
CA ARG A 68 41.73 -39.60 -34.47
C ARG A 68 41.86 -40.80 -35.40
N GLY A 69 40.74 -41.42 -35.81
CA GLY A 69 40.71 -42.52 -36.79
C GLY A 69 41.10 -42.06 -38.19
N PHE A 70 40.69 -40.87 -38.60
CA PHE A 70 41.09 -40.28 -39.87
C PHE A 70 42.58 -39.95 -39.93
N ASP A 71 43.09 -39.32 -38.88
CA ASP A 71 44.52 -38.95 -38.75
C ASP A 71 45.40 -40.24 -38.79
N GLY A 72 44.87 -41.37 -38.31
CA GLY A 72 45.50 -42.69 -38.36
C GLY A 72 45.26 -43.46 -39.68
N GLY A 73 44.56 -42.88 -40.64
CA GLY A 73 44.24 -43.49 -41.95
C GLY A 73 43.19 -44.61 -41.90
N ALA A 74 42.50 -44.80 -40.77
CA ALA A 74 41.52 -45.90 -40.56
C ALA A 74 40.08 -45.48 -40.89
N VAL A 75 39.78 -44.20 -41.01
CA VAL A 75 38.41 -43.64 -41.22
C VAL A 75 38.36 -42.85 -42.52
N PRO A 76 37.35 -43.03 -43.37
CA PRO A 76 37.13 -42.26 -44.59
C PRO A 76 36.76 -40.80 -44.27
N GLN A 77 37.14 -39.87 -45.15
CA GLN A 77 36.81 -38.43 -45.01
C GLN A 77 35.30 -38.19 -44.95
N VAL A 78 34.49 -38.97 -45.63
CA VAL A 78 33.02 -38.85 -45.63
C VAL A 78 32.41 -39.10 -44.22
N ASP A 79 33.01 -40.03 -43.44
CA ASP A 79 32.51 -40.34 -42.11
C ASP A 79 32.95 -39.28 -41.11
N LEU A 80 34.14 -38.69 -41.25
CA LEU A 80 34.56 -37.52 -40.51
C LEU A 80 33.63 -36.30 -40.77
N ALA A 81 33.29 -36.06 -42.05
CA ALA A 81 32.39 -34.96 -42.42
C ALA A 81 30.97 -35.17 -41.83
N LYS A 82 30.45 -36.38 -41.81
CA LYS A 82 29.18 -36.71 -41.11
C LYS A 82 29.24 -36.39 -39.62
N ALA A 83 30.32 -36.76 -38.95
CA ALA A 83 30.49 -36.49 -37.54
C ALA A 83 30.59 -34.98 -37.26
N GLN A 84 31.17 -34.20 -38.15
CA GLN A 84 31.16 -32.72 -38.08
C GLN A 84 29.78 -32.14 -38.23
N ASP A 85 28.97 -32.66 -39.19
CA ASP A 85 27.59 -32.19 -39.42
C ASP A 85 26.69 -32.56 -38.23
N GLU A 86 26.85 -33.74 -37.62
CA GLU A 86 26.07 -34.15 -36.44
C GLU A 86 26.42 -33.25 -35.24
N LEU A 87 27.69 -32.91 -35.03
CA LEU A 87 28.05 -31.97 -33.96
C LEU A 87 27.44 -30.60 -34.22
N LYS A 88 27.51 -30.08 -35.43
CA LYS A 88 26.91 -28.80 -35.82
C LYS A 88 25.39 -28.77 -35.59
N LYS A 89 24.72 -29.85 -35.96
CA LYS A 89 23.27 -30.04 -35.71
C LYS A 89 22.97 -30.02 -34.23
N ALA A 90 23.68 -30.78 -33.42
CA ALA A 90 23.50 -30.81 -31.97
C ALA A 90 23.81 -29.46 -31.27
N GLN A 91 24.77 -28.67 -31.79
CA GLN A 91 25.01 -27.32 -31.32
C GLN A 91 23.83 -26.37 -31.59
N ILE A 92 23.23 -26.45 -32.78
CA ILE A 92 22.05 -25.66 -33.16
C ILE A 92 20.85 -26.06 -32.29
N GLU A 93 20.62 -27.35 -32.08
CA GLU A 93 19.55 -27.86 -31.22
C GLU A 93 19.69 -27.37 -29.77
N LEU A 94 20.92 -27.38 -29.22
CA LEU A 94 21.18 -26.83 -27.88
C LEU A 94 20.88 -25.33 -27.83
N GLN A 95 21.31 -24.57 -28.83
CA GLN A 95 21.05 -23.14 -28.91
C GLN A 95 19.54 -22.84 -28.93
N HIS A 96 18.79 -23.57 -29.74
CA HIS A 96 17.32 -23.42 -29.77
C HIS A 96 16.68 -23.81 -28.45
N ALA A 97 17.05 -24.96 -27.86
CA ALA A 97 16.53 -25.38 -26.57
C ALA A 97 16.77 -24.33 -25.45
N GLN A 98 17.96 -23.71 -25.44
CA GLN A 98 18.28 -22.63 -24.49
C GLN A 98 17.44 -21.37 -24.75
N GLN A 99 17.25 -21.00 -26.00
CA GLN A 99 16.48 -19.84 -26.40
C GLN A 99 15.00 -20.00 -26.05
N ASP A 100 14.43 -21.18 -26.38
CA ASP A 100 13.04 -21.51 -26.07
C ASP A 100 12.79 -21.57 -24.56
N ALA A 101 13.70 -22.20 -23.81
CA ALA A 101 13.65 -22.23 -22.34
C ALA A 101 13.65 -20.81 -21.73
N SER A 102 14.48 -19.93 -22.26
CA SER A 102 14.55 -18.54 -21.83
C SER A 102 13.25 -17.78 -22.09
N LEU A 103 12.74 -17.85 -23.32
CA LEU A 103 11.50 -17.17 -23.72
C LEU A 103 10.29 -17.68 -22.93
N GLN A 104 10.17 -19.00 -22.78
CA GLN A 104 9.08 -19.62 -22.01
C GLN A 104 9.12 -19.22 -20.53
N SER A 105 10.31 -19.26 -19.93
CA SER A 105 10.51 -18.85 -18.54
C SER A 105 10.21 -17.35 -18.32
N GLN A 106 10.62 -16.50 -19.25
CA GLN A 106 10.33 -15.07 -19.21
C GLN A 106 8.84 -14.80 -19.35
N GLY A 107 8.17 -15.45 -20.33
CA GLY A 107 6.73 -15.31 -20.53
C GLY A 107 5.92 -15.70 -19.29
N ALA A 108 6.20 -16.87 -18.72
CA ALA A 108 5.55 -17.33 -17.50
C ALA A 108 5.84 -16.44 -16.29
N SER A 109 7.06 -15.91 -16.17
CA SER A 109 7.42 -14.97 -15.10
C SER A 109 6.70 -13.63 -15.21
N LEU A 110 6.49 -13.13 -16.44
CA LEU A 110 5.71 -11.92 -16.70
C LEU A 110 4.23 -12.12 -16.35
N ASP A 111 3.66 -13.27 -16.70
CA ASP A 111 2.27 -13.59 -16.33
C ASP A 111 2.10 -13.66 -14.81
N ALA A 112 2.97 -14.37 -14.12
CA ALA A 112 2.98 -14.43 -12.64
C ALA A 112 3.07 -13.05 -12.00
N ARG A 113 3.93 -12.17 -12.55
CA ARG A 113 4.06 -10.79 -12.08
C ARG A 113 2.80 -9.98 -12.32
N ASN A 114 2.17 -10.13 -13.49
CA ASN A 114 0.92 -9.43 -13.79
C ASN A 114 -0.22 -9.86 -12.86
N LYS A 115 -0.35 -11.17 -12.61
CA LYS A 115 -1.34 -11.71 -11.65
C LYS A 115 -1.09 -11.19 -10.24
N ARG A 116 0.17 -11.11 -9.80
CA ARG A 116 0.51 -10.54 -8.50
C ARG A 116 0.13 -9.06 -8.41
N LEU A 117 0.41 -8.27 -9.45
CA LEU A 117 0.01 -6.85 -9.49
C LEU A 117 -1.50 -6.65 -9.43
N MET A 118 -2.30 -7.57 -9.99
CA MET A 118 -3.76 -7.54 -9.87
C MET A 118 -4.19 -7.79 -8.42
N ALA A 119 -3.61 -8.78 -7.74
CA ALA A 119 -3.87 -9.05 -6.33
C ALA A 119 -3.48 -7.85 -5.44
N ASP A 120 -2.31 -7.25 -5.66
CA ASP A 120 -1.83 -6.08 -4.89
C ASP A 120 -2.75 -4.86 -5.06
N ARG A 121 -3.30 -4.65 -6.27
CA ARG A 121 -4.30 -3.59 -6.51
C ARG A 121 -5.60 -3.86 -5.73
N GLN A 122 -6.06 -5.10 -5.74
CA GLN A 122 -7.26 -5.48 -5.01
C GLN A 122 -7.06 -5.39 -3.49
N GLU A 123 -5.86 -5.69 -2.99
CA GLU A 123 -5.50 -5.50 -1.59
C GLU A 123 -5.66 -4.03 -1.16
N ALA A 124 -5.25 -3.08 -2.01
CA ALA A 124 -5.45 -1.66 -1.76
C ALA A 124 -6.95 -1.29 -1.71
N VAL A 125 -7.79 -1.90 -2.55
CA VAL A 125 -9.26 -1.71 -2.50
C VAL A 125 -9.83 -2.25 -1.18
N VAL A 126 -9.42 -3.45 -0.77
CA VAL A 126 -9.84 -4.05 0.51
C VAL A 126 -9.41 -3.16 1.68
N ALA A 127 -8.18 -2.65 1.67
CA ALA A 127 -7.67 -1.76 2.71
C ALA A 127 -8.51 -0.48 2.82
N GLU A 128 -8.92 0.11 1.69
CA GLU A 128 -9.77 1.30 1.68
C GLU A 128 -11.18 1.01 2.23
N VAL A 129 -11.82 -0.08 1.80
CA VAL A 129 -13.15 -0.45 2.31
C VAL A 129 -13.08 -0.80 3.80
N LYS A 130 -12.00 -1.47 4.24
CA LYS A 130 -11.77 -1.75 5.65
C LYS A 130 -11.63 -0.46 6.46
N ARG A 131 -10.87 0.52 5.97
CA ARG A 131 -10.76 1.83 6.62
C ARG A 131 -12.13 2.51 6.78
N GLN A 132 -13.01 2.39 5.77
CA GLN A 132 -14.38 2.92 5.84
C GLN A 132 -15.20 2.19 6.90
N VAL A 133 -15.07 0.87 7.00
CA VAL A 133 -15.72 0.07 8.06
C VAL A 133 -15.18 0.45 9.44
N ASP A 134 -13.88 0.58 9.59
CA ASP A 134 -13.24 0.97 10.86
C ASP A 134 -13.67 2.38 11.30
N ALA A 135 -13.91 3.29 10.34
CA ALA A 135 -14.41 4.64 10.61
C ALA A 135 -15.87 4.69 11.11
N LEU A 136 -16.63 3.60 11.02
CA LEU A 136 -17.95 3.49 11.61
C LEU A 136 -17.90 3.45 13.16
N THR A 137 -16.75 3.14 13.74
CA THR A 137 -16.49 3.23 15.17
C THR A 137 -15.89 4.57 15.50
N LEU A 138 -16.69 5.48 16.01
CA LEU A 138 -16.26 6.81 16.41
C LEU A 138 -15.49 6.75 17.73
N ARG A 139 -14.24 7.18 17.74
CA ARG A 139 -13.38 7.21 18.93
C ARG A 139 -12.98 8.63 19.30
N ALA A 140 -12.78 8.87 20.60
CA ALA A 140 -12.34 10.18 21.11
C ALA A 140 -10.96 10.54 20.56
N PRO A 141 -10.81 11.65 19.80
CA PRO A 141 -9.54 12.06 19.22
C PRO A 141 -8.58 12.63 20.27
N PHE A 142 -9.11 13.18 21.36
CA PHE A 142 -8.37 13.75 22.48
C PHE A 142 -9.10 13.49 23.80
N ASP A 143 -8.47 13.81 24.92
CA ASP A 143 -9.09 13.74 26.24
C ASP A 143 -10.00 14.95 26.44
N GLY A 144 -11.27 14.70 26.75
CA GLY A 144 -12.27 15.73 26.86
C GLY A 144 -13.62 15.18 27.35
N GLN A 145 -14.61 16.02 27.33
CA GLN A 145 -15.98 15.68 27.71
C GLN A 145 -16.87 15.62 26.47
N VAL A 146 -17.75 14.62 26.41
CA VAL A 146 -18.82 14.59 25.39
C VAL A 146 -19.75 15.76 25.67
N GLY A 147 -19.88 16.61 24.68
CA GLY A 147 -20.77 17.76 24.71
C GLY A 147 -22.15 17.37 24.20
N GLN A 148 -22.58 18.02 23.09
CA GLN A 148 -23.88 17.75 22.51
C GLN A 148 -23.88 16.47 21.70
N VAL A 149 -24.84 15.56 21.96
CA VAL A 149 -25.16 14.39 21.14
C VAL A 149 -26.30 14.78 20.18
N GLN A 150 -26.04 14.75 18.89
CA GLN A 150 -26.98 15.19 17.87
C GLN A 150 -27.78 14.04 17.24
N ALA A 151 -27.20 12.84 17.24
CA ALA A 151 -27.87 11.66 16.73
C ALA A 151 -28.54 10.87 17.87
N THR A 152 -29.78 10.47 17.65
CA THR A 152 -30.50 9.58 18.59
C THR A 152 -30.13 8.13 18.29
N GLN A 153 -30.10 7.30 19.33
CA GLN A 153 -29.82 5.86 19.17
C GLN A 153 -30.89 5.20 18.26
N HIS A 154 -30.44 4.31 17.39
CA HIS A 154 -31.27 3.59 16.40
C HIS A 154 -31.89 4.48 15.31
N THR A 155 -31.38 5.69 15.08
CA THR A 155 -31.79 6.52 13.94
C THR A 155 -30.84 6.37 12.77
N GLN A 156 -31.39 6.51 11.58
CA GLN A 156 -30.60 6.57 10.36
C GLN A 156 -29.88 7.92 10.28
N VAL A 157 -28.57 7.89 10.02
CA VAL A 157 -27.75 9.09 9.85
C VAL A 157 -27.22 9.17 8.42
N ALA A 158 -27.22 10.38 7.86
CA ALA A 158 -26.64 10.63 6.55
C ALA A 158 -25.11 10.62 6.61
N ALA A 159 -24.47 10.41 5.48
CA ALA A 159 -23.01 10.53 5.38
C ALA A 159 -22.59 11.96 5.78
N ASN A 160 -21.53 12.06 6.56
CA ASN A 160 -20.97 13.30 7.11
C ASN A 160 -21.92 14.10 8.05
N ALA A 161 -23.02 13.50 8.51
CA ALA A 161 -23.85 14.13 9.52
C ALA A 161 -23.10 14.18 10.87
N PRO A 162 -23.22 15.28 11.62
CA PRO A 162 -22.62 15.37 12.95
C PRO A 162 -23.37 14.44 13.92
N ILE A 163 -22.64 13.59 14.62
CA ILE A 163 -23.19 12.62 15.56
C ILE A 163 -23.09 13.13 17.01
N LEU A 164 -21.90 13.59 17.38
CA LEU A 164 -21.59 14.12 18.72
C LEU A 164 -20.41 15.08 18.65
N GLY A 165 -20.33 15.97 19.63
CA GLY A 165 -19.19 16.85 19.84
C GLY A 165 -18.37 16.42 21.06
N VAL A 166 -17.05 16.54 21.00
CA VAL A 166 -16.15 16.38 22.13
C VAL A 166 -15.50 17.71 22.39
N VAL A 167 -15.51 18.16 23.64
CA VAL A 167 -14.94 19.44 24.07
C VAL A 167 -13.69 19.16 24.89
N ASP A 168 -12.60 19.80 24.51
CA ASP A 168 -11.37 19.83 25.31
C ASP A 168 -11.53 20.81 26.45
N LEU A 169 -11.42 20.31 27.67
CA LEU A 169 -11.50 21.13 28.87
C LEU A 169 -10.14 21.39 29.51
N SER A 170 -9.05 21.04 28.82
CA SER A 170 -7.69 21.23 29.36
C SER A 170 -7.22 22.68 29.28
N ARG A 171 -7.80 23.46 28.41
CA ARG A 171 -7.45 24.87 28.21
C ARG A 171 -8.71 25.69 28.02
N PHE A 172 -8.73 26.81 28.74
CA PHE A 172 -9.81 27.79 28.62
C PHE A 172 -9.23 29.10 28.08
N GLU A 173 -9.96 29.73 27.18
CA GLU A 173 -9.68 31.10 26.74
C GLU A 173 -10.91 31.94 27.03
N ILE A 174 -10.70 33.16 27.49
CA ILE A 174 -11.77 34.14 27.68
C ILE A 174 -11.71 35.10 26.51
N GLU A 175 -12.84 35.22 25.82
CA GLU A 175 -13.02 36.22 24.79
C GLU A 175 -13.67 37.46 25.39
N ILE A 176 -13.02 38.61 25.26
CA ILE A 176 -13.50 39.89 25.71
C ILE A 176 -13.60 40.84 24.52
N LYS A 177 -14.59 41.73 24.55
CA LYS A 177 -14.74 42.82 23.61
C LYS A 177 -14.18 44.09 24.21
N VAL A 178 -13.19 44.65 23.55
CA VAL A 178 -12.46 45.85 24.02
C VAL A 178 -12.77 47.00 23.03
N PRO A 179 -13.17 48.19 23.49
CA PRO A 179 -13.33 49.32 22.60
C PRO A 179 -12.04 49.61 21.81
N GLU A 180 -12.20 49.98 20.54
CA GLU A 180 -11.06 50.21 19.60
C GLU A 180 -10.03 51.22 20.19
N SER A 181 -10.49 52.22 20.94
CA SER A 181 -9.60 53.22 21.58
C SER A 181 -8.58 52.61 22.53
N PHE A 182 -8.92 51.50 23.21
CA PHE A 182 -8.03 50.80 24.13
C PHE A 182 -7.32 49.62 23.47
N ALA A 183 -7.91 49.09 22.40
CA ALA A 183 -7.32 47.91 21.71
C ALA A 183 -5.96 48.21 21.04
N ARG A 184 -5.71 49.49 20.71
CA ARG A 184 -4.45 49.92 20.08
C ARG A 184 -3.23 49.77 21.01
N ASP A 185 -3.46 49.78 22.31
CA ASP A 185 -2.41 49.63 23.31
C ASP A 185 -2.19 48.17 23.76
N LEU A 186 -3.01 47.23 23.25
CA LEU A 186 -2.91 45.83 23.60
C LEU A 186 -1.93 45.10 22.68
N ALA A 187 -1.02 44.35 23.29
CA ALA A 187 -0.10 43.49 22.55
C ALA A 187 -0.21 42.04 23.04
N ILE A 188 0.06 41.10 22.13
CA ILE A 188 0.11 39.67 22.44
C ILE A 188 1.23 39.44 23.49
N GLY A 189 0.93 38.66 24.52
CA GLY A 189 1.83 38.38 25.63
C GLY A 189 1.76 39.42 26.78
N MET A 190 0.94 40.47 26.69
CA MET A 190 0.73 41.37 27.83
C MET A 190 0.05 40.64 28.97
N PRO A 191 0.55 40.85 30.22
CA PRO A 191 -0.06 40.25 31.38
C PRO A 191 -1.46 40.86 31.64
N ALA A 192 -2.39 39.99 31.97
CA ALA A 192 -3.74 40.34 32.33
C ALA A 192 -4.13 39.73 33.67
N GLN A 193 -4.98 40.40 34.42
CA GLN A 193 -5.55 39.85 35.65
C GLN A 193 -7.05 39.59 35.43
N LEU A 194 -7.45 38.37 35.69
CA LEU A 194 -8.84 37.94 35.63
C LEU A 194 -9.37 37.86 37.06
N THR A 195 -10.40 38.60 37.37
CA THR A 195 -11.03 38.55 38.69
C THR A 195 -12.35 37.81 38.59
N SER A 196 -12.44 36.66 39.23
CA SER A 196 -13.70 35.90 39.34
C SER A 196 -14.64 36.58 40.35
N GLY A 197 -15.92 36.27 40.28
CA GLY A 197 -16.91 36.76 41.26
C GLY A 197 -16.59 36.36 42.73
N SER A 198 -15.67 35.42 42.95
CA SER A 198 -15.11 35.06 44.25
C SER A 198 -14.01 36.01 44.77
N GLY A 199 -13.59 37.00 43.96
CA GLY A 199 -12.60 38.01 44.32
C GLY A 199 -11.12 37.59 44.26
N GLN A 200 -10.81 36.35 43.89
CA GLN A 200 -9.41 35.93 43.72
C GLN A 200 -8.97 36.24 42.26
N PRO A 201 -7.84 36.96 42.10
CA PRO A 201 -7.27 37.24 40.81
C PRO A 201 -6.52 36.03 40.27
N PHE A 202 -6.77 35.67 39.01
CA PHE A 202 -6.00 34.67 38.25
C PHE A 202 -5.09 35.40 37.26
N PRO A 203 -3.81 35.08 37.21
CA PRO A 203 -2.91 35.62 36.22
C PRO A 203 -3.22 35.02 34.85
N GLY A 204 -3.26 35.87 33.82
CA GLY A 204 -3.43 35.49 32.44
C GLY A 204 -2.59 36.35 31.55
N GLU A 205 -2.62 36.06 30.28
CA GLU A 205 -1.95 36.80 29.22
C GLU A 205 -2.83 37.00 28.00
N ILE A 206 -2.60 38.04 27.22
CA ILE A 206 -3.27 38.26 25.95
C ILE A 206 -2.71 37.26 24.95
N ALA A 207 -3.56 36.33 24.50
CA ALA A 207 -3.21 35.30 23.52
C ALA A 207 -3.38 35.78 22.07
N ALA A 208 -4.40 36.61 21.83
CA ALA A 208 -4.67 37.16 20.49
C ALA A 208 -5.48 38.46 20.59
N VAL A 209 -5.24 39.36 19.64
CA VAL A 209 -6.04 40.59 19.43
C VAL A 209 -6.53 40.51 17.99
N SER A 210 -7.86 40.57 17.75
CA SER A 210 -8.42 40.57 16.42
C SER A 210 -8.01 41.85 15.67
N PRO A 211 -7.59 41.76 14.42
CA PRO A 211 -7.35 42.93 13.59
C PRO A 211 -8.66 43.59 13.10
N GLU A 212 -9.79 42.94 13.32
CA GLU A 212 -11.09 43.34 12.82
C GLU A 212 -11.85 44.12 13.91
N VAL A 213 -12.35 45.32 13.54
CA VAL A 213 -13.19 46.11 14.40
C VAL A 213 -14.65 45.91 14.03
N VAL A 214 -15.44 45.39 14.95
CA VAL A 214 -16.87 45.15 14.76
C VAL A 214 -17.66 46.03 15.75
N ASN A 215 -18.49 46.94 15.25
CA ASN A 215 -19.29 47.88 16.07
C ASN A 215 -18.44 48.74 17.03
N GLY A 216 -17.18 49.11 16.66
CA GLY A 216 -16.29 49.91 17.49
C GLY A 216 -15.57 49.10 18.60
N GLU A 217 -15.69 47.81 18.57
CA GLU A 217 -15.05 46.88 19.50
C GLU A 217 -14.10 45.89 18.76
N VAL A 218 -13.04 45.50 19.43
CA VAL A 218 -12.03 44.51 19.01
C VAL A 218 -12.13 43.30 19.93
N VAL A 219 -12.20 42.12 19.32
CA VAL A 219 -12.22 40.86 20.07
C VAL A 219 -10.81 40.52 20.50
N THR A 220 -10.60 40.36 21.81
CA THR A 220 -9.32 40.01 22.43
C THR A 220 -9.49 38.71 23.20
N ARG A 221 -8.57 37.76 22.97
CA ARG A 221 -8.55 36.48 23.69
C ARG A 221 -7.48 36.47 24.75
N LEU A 222 -7.87 36.02 25.92
CA LEU A 222 -7.03 35.90 27.10
C LEU A 222 -6.89 34.41 27.44
N ARG A 223 -5.66 34.02 27.76
CA ARG A 223 -5.33 32.69 28.29
C ARG A 223 -4.92 32.80 29.75
N PHE A 224 -5.32 31.83 30.55
CA PHE A 224 -5.04 31.78 32.00
C PHE A 224 -4.77 30.34 32.46
#